data_6eb8928cc0b496b8b2b43e1ce4c7d6d3
#
_entry.id   6eb8928cc0b496b8b2b43e1ce4c7d6d3
#
_cell.length_a   1.000
_cell.length_b   1.000
_cell.length_c   1.000
_cell.angle_alpha   90.00
_cell.angle_beta   90.00
_cell.angle_gamma   90.00
#
_symmetry.space_group_name_H-M   'P 1'
#
loop_
_entity.id
_entity.type
_entity.pdbx_description
1 polymer ?
#
loop_
_entity_poly.entity_id
_entity_poly.type
_entity_poly.pdbx_seq_one_letter_code
_entity_poly.pdbx_strand_id
1 'polypeptide(L)'
;MKLLPFISCKCITYGRVDTLVEALHSFLIQEYPVDRCELIIVNDYPKQKLIFDHPQVTIYNLDETFPLIGEKENYAIERCNGDLIAVWDDDDVAMSNHLMNIANHWKDDTNIIHWETGVFYNEPNITSITGVGNSGIVYSKDAWERIGRSPLENAGGDMTLTNRIHALGGVVNAKMPDSEASWFYMWGGRGYHQSGMGTDDESKPNIIQRHSEWIESLRVKGEVPTGDIHLVPAWQKPYDKMLENYVKNKSSIN
;
A
#
# COMPACT_ATOMS: atom_id res chain seq x y z
N MET A 1 22.13 -21.35 -1.21
CA MET A 1 21.03 -20.45 -1.61
C MET A 1 21.04 -19.25 -0.68
N LYS A 2 20.93 -18.03 -1.21
CA LYS A 2 20.75 -16.83 -0.36
C LYS A 2 19.39 -16.97 0.33
N LEU A 3 19.34 -16.77 1.63
CA LEU A 3 18.06 -16.76 2.36
C LEU A 3 17.23 -15.56 1.88
N LEU A 4 15.96 -15.81 1.52
CA LEU A 4 15.06 -14.72 1.15
C LEU A 4 14.80 -13.81 2.36
N PRO A 5 14.71 -12.47 2.19
CA PRO A 5 14.43 -11.57 3.28
C PRO A 5 13.06 -11.84 3.91
N PHE A 6 12.89 -11.49 5.18
CA PHE A 6 11.56 -11.45 5.78
C PHE A 6 10.91 -10.10 5.45
N ILE A 7 9.75 -10.12 4.81
CA ILE A 7 9.04 -8.93 4.35
C ILE A 7 7.76 -8.75 5.16
N SER A 8 7.65 -7.61 5.85
CA SER A 8 6.40 -7.20 6.47
C SER A 8 5.67 -6.22 5.56
N CYS A 9 4.48 -6.59 5.11
CA CYS A 9 3.58 -5.70 4.41
C CYS A 9 2.83 -4.84 5.43
N LYS A 10 3.04 -3.51 5.38
CA LYS A 10 2.39 -2.54 6.28
C LYS A 10 1.16 -1.95 5.59
N CYS A 11 -0.03 -2.19 6.14
CA CYS A 11 -1.30 -1.69 5.64
C CYS A 11 -2.00 -0.85 6.71
N ILE A 12 -2.34 0.39 6.40
CA ILE A 12 -3.15 1.25 7.26
C ILE A 12 -4.49 1.50 6.58
N THR A 13 -5.60 1.39 7.32
CA THR A 13 -6.94 1.53 6.75
C THR A 13 -7.87 2.33 7.67
N TYR A 14 -8.88 3.00 7.10
CA TYR A 14 -9.90 3.76 7.81
C TYR A 14 -11.23 3.69 7.05
N GLY A 15 -12.10 2.76 7.45
CA GLY A 15 -13.46 2.66 6.90
C GLY A 15 -13.58 2.14 5.45
N ARG A 16 -12.49 1.70 4.81
CA ARG A 16 -12.43 1.31 3.39
C ARG A 16 -12.40 -0.21 3.19
N VAL A 17 -13.41 -0.91 3.69
CA VAL A 17 -13.46 -2.39 3.64
C VAL A 17 -13.49 -2.93 2.21
N ASP A 18 -14.15 -2.24 1.31
CA ASP A 18 -14.33 -2.65 -0.09
C ASP A 18 -13.03 -2.70 -0.89
N THR A 19 -12.10 -1.78 -0.64
CA THR A 19 -10.76 -1.80 -1.24
C THR A 19 -9.81 -2.69 -0.45
N LEU A 20 -9.88 -2.66 0.88
CA LEU A 20 -9.05 -3.50 1.75
C LEU A 20 -9.16 -5.00 1.42
N VAL A 21 -10.34 -5.51 1.04
CA VAL A 21 -10.47 -6.94 0.68
C VAL A 21 -9.73 -7.29 -0.60
N GLU A 22 -9.54 -6.35 -1.53
CA GLU A 22 -8.70 -6.54 -2.72
C GLU A 22 -7.21 -6.51 -2.36
N ALA A 23 -6.77 -5.56 -1.51
CA ALA A 23 -5.41 -5.49 -1.00
C ALA A 23 -5.04 -6.73 -0.18
N LEU A 24 -5.96 -7.22 0.66
CA LEU A 24 -5.79 -8.46 1.42
C LEU A 24 -5.70 -9.68 0.49
N HIS A 25 -6.57 -9.77 -0.53
CA HIS A 25 -6.48 -10.83 -1.55
C HIS A 25 -5.12 -10.80 -2.26
N SER A 26 -4.66 -9.62 -2.64
CA SER A 26 -3.35 -9.41 -3.27
C SER A 26 -2.20 -9.95 -2.41
N PHE A 27 -2.27 -9.83 -1.10
CA PHE A 27 -1.28 -10.42 -0.19
C PHE A 27 -1.38 -11.95 -0.14
N LEU A 28 -2.58 -12.50 -0.07
CA LEU A 28 -2.79 -13.95 0.09
C LEU A 28 -2.37 -14.76 -1.13
N ILE A 29 -2.35 -14.15 -2.32
CA ILE A 29 -1.93 -14.82 -3.56
C ILE A 29 -0.44 -14.70 -3.85
N GLN A 30 0.36 -14.08 -2.96
CA GLN A 30 1.79 -13.89 -3.20
C GLN A 30 2.54 -15.22 -3.34
N GLU A 31 3.31 -15.35 -4.43
CA GLU A 31 4.23 -16.45 -4.67
C GLU A 31 5.53 -16.24 -3.88
N TYR A 32 5.43 -16.24 -2.55
CA TYR A 32 6.53 -16.04 -1.63
C TYR A 32 6.42 -17.02 -0.47
N PRO A 33 7.54 -17.47 0.15
CA PRO A 33 7.47 -18.43 1.25
C PRO A 33 6.64 -17.89 2.42
N VAL A 34 5.66 -18.69 2.85
CA VAL A 34 4.68 -18.31 3.89
C VAL A 34 5.31 -17.97 5.25
N ASP A 35 6.48 -18.53 5.53
CA ASP A 35 7.26 -18.27 6.75
C ASP A 35 8.19 -17.06 6.63
N ARG A 36 8.15 -16.35 5.50
CA ARG A 36 9.03 -15.22 5.19
C ARG A 36 8.29 -13.92 4.88
N CYS A 37 6.97 -13.89 5.07
CA CYS A 37 6.18 -12.66 4.92
C CYS A 37 5.00 -12.62 5.89
N GLU A 38 4.58 -11.40 6.22
CA GLU A 38 3.41 -11.11 7.03
C GLU A 38 2.71 -9.85 6.52
N LEU A 39 1.42 -9.73 6.83
CA LEU A 39 0.63 -8.52 6.62
C LEU A 39 0.15 -7.97 7.96
N ILE A 40 0.54 -6.75 8.26
CA ILE A 40 0.10 -6.00 9.45
C ILE A 40 -0.91 -4.96 9.01
N ILE A 41 -2.16 -5.12 9.43
CA ILE A 41 -3.25 -4.19 9.16
C ILE A 41 -3.55 -3.38 10.41
N VAL A 42 -3.54 -2.05 10.30
CA VAL A 42 -3.96 -1.14 11.38
C VAL A 42 -5.21 -0.40 10.95
N ASN A 43 -6.32 -0.73 11.60
CA ASN A 43 -7.61 -0.06 11.45
C ASN A 43 -7.85 0.84 12.66
N ASP A 44 -7.89 2.14 12.45
CA ASP A 44 -8.19 3.14 13.48
C ASP A 44 -9.55 3.82 13.27
N TYR A 45 -10.47 3.17 12.52
CA TYR A 45 -11.86 3.58 12.45
C TYR A 45 -12.67 2.93 13.59
N PRO A 46 -13.03 3.67 14.65
CA PRO A 46 -13.56 3.07 15.89
C PRO A 46 -14.93 2.39 15.73
N LYS A 47 -15.61 2.64 14.61
CA LYS A 47 -16.92 2.05 14.32
C LYS A 47 -16.86 0.70 13.62
N GLN A 48 -15.64 0.20 13.33
CA GLN A 48 -15.41 -1.09 12.67
C GLN A 48 -14.47 -1.96 13.49
N LYS A 49 -14.80 -3.23 13.60
CA LYS A 49 -13.89 -4.26 14.06
C LYS A 49 -13.69 -5.26 12.93
N LEU A 50 -12.55 -5.18 12.27
CA LEU A 50 -12.18 -6.07 11.17
C LEU A 50 -11.77 -7.44 11.74
N ILE A 51 -12.30 -8.51 11.15
CA ILE A 51 -12.08 -9.89 11.58
C ILE A 51 -11.63 -10.71 10.39
N PHE A 52 -10.43 -11.29 10.48
CA PHE A 52 -9.89 -12.25 9.52
C PHE A 52 -8.88 -13.14 10.25
N ASP A 53 -9.08 -14.46 10.18
CA ASP A 53 -8.21 -15.44 10.83
C ASP A 53 -7.28 -16.06 9.78
N HIS A 54 -6.00 -15.68 9.81
CA HIS A 54 -4.98 -16.22 8.93
C HIS A 54 -3.59 -16.08 9.58
N PRO A 55 -2.73 -17.12 9.53
CA PRO A 55 -1.46 -17.14 10.27
C PRO A 55 -0.47 -16.04 9.86
N GLN A 56 -0.57 -15.50 8.65
CA GLN A 56 0.31 -14.44 8.14
C GLN A 56 -0.31 -13.04 8.27
N VAL A 57 -1.53 -12.88 8.77
CA VAL A 57 -2.24 -11.60 8.83
C VAL A 57 -2.56 -11.26 10.28
N THR A 58 -2.11 -10.09 10.70
CA THR A 58 -2.45 -9.54 12.02
C THR A 58 -3.21 -8.23 11.85
N ILE A 59 -4.39 -8.14 12.47
CA ILE A 59 -5.24 -6.93 12.42
C ILE A 59 -5.26 -6.27 13.78
N TYR A 60 -4.86 -5.02 13.85
CA TYR A 60 -5.00 -4.16 15.02
C TYR A 60 -6.19 -3.23 14.81
N ASN A 61 -7.30 -3.51 15.52
CA ASN A 61 -8.47 -2.62 15.58
C ASN A 61 -8.31 -1.69 16.78
N LEU A 62 -8.37 -0.39 16.54
CA LEU A 62 -8.17 0.62 17.57
C LEU A 62 -9.49 1.32 17.89
N ASP A 63 -9.67 1.68 19.16
CA ASP A 63 -10.86 2.37 19.64
C ASP A 63 -10.83 3.89 19.37
N GLU A 64 -9.68 4.41 18.94
CA GLU A 64 -9.46 5.83 18.66
C GLU A 64 -8.69 6.01 17.35
N THR A 65 -8.99 7.11 16.65
CA THR A 65 -8.29 7.51 15.43
C THR A 65 -7.00 8.25 15.79
N PHE A 66 -5.91 7.92 15.11
CA PHE A 66 -4.66 8.67 15.24
C PHE A 66 -4.83 10.11 14.75
N PRO A 67 -4.30 11.10 15.48
CA PRO A 67 -4.35 12.50 15.05
C PRO A 67 -3.45 12.77 13.82
N LEU A 68 -2.41 11.94 13.61
CA LEU A 68 -1.46 12.08 12.52
C LEU A 68 -1.27 10.74 11.78
N ILE A 69 -1.21 10.80 10.44
CA ILE A 69 -0.96 9.60 9.62
C ILE A 69 0.40 8.98 9.98
N GLY A 70 1.43 9.81 10.19
CA GLY A 70 2.75 9.33 10.58
C GLY A 70 2.78 8.58 11.91
N GLU A 71 1.91 8.92 12.87
CA GLU A 71 1.77 8.14 14.11
C GLU A 71 1.20 6.76 13.86
N LYS A 72 0.16 6.67 13.01
CA LYS A 72 -0.45 5.40 12.60
C LYS A 72 0.54 4.52 11.83
N GLU A 73 1.33 5.11 10.93
CA GLU A 73 2.40 4.40 10.22
C GLU A 73 3.46 3.86 11.18
N ASN A 74 3.94 4.68 12.10
CA ASN A 74 4.92 4.27 13.11
C ASN A 74 4.37 3.13 13.96
N TYR A 75 3.10 3.22 14.38
CA TYR A 75 2.42 2.17 15.13
C TYR A 75 2.39 0.84 14.35
N ALA A 76 2.14 0.88 13.05
CA ALA A 76 2.13 -0.31 12.19
C ALA A 76 3.53 -0.89 12.02
N ILE A 77 4.53 -0.05 11.71
CA ILE A 77 5.91 -0.48 11.46
C ILE A 77 6.56 -1.08 12.72
N GLU A 78 6.28 -0.54 13.90
CA GLU A 78 6.76 -1.09 15.18
C GLU A 78 6.29 -2.53 15.41
N ARG A 79 5.19 -2.94 14.80
CA ARG A 79 4.59 -4.29 14.89
C ARG A 79 5.03 -5.23 13.79
N CYS A 80 5.75 -4.72 12.81
CA CYS A 80 6.36 -5.51 11.76
C CYS A 80 7.58 -6.26 12.29
N ASN A 81 7.68 -7.57 11.98
CA ASN A 81 8.80 -8.41 12.38
C ASN A 81 9.89 -8.51 11.30
N GLY A 82 9.56 -8.12 10.06
CA GLY A 82 10.47 -8.20 8.93
C GLY A 82 11.57 -7.16 8.94
N ASP A 83 12.68 -7.52 8.30
CA ASP A 83 13.79 -6.58 8.02
C ASP A 83 13.41 -5.55 6.97
N LEU A 84 12.46 -5.93 6.09
CA LEU A 84 11.93 -5.09 5.02
C LEU A 84 10.48 -4.73 5.30
N ILE A 85 10.16 -3.46 5.10
CA ILE A 85 8.81 -2.92 5.18
C ILE A 85 8.33 -2.62 3.75
N ALA A 86 7.35 -3.38 3.27
CA ALA A 86 6.64 -3.09 2.04
C ALA A 86 5.39 -2.26 2.36
N VAL A 87 5.28 -1.09 1.77
CA VAL A 87 4.06 -0.28 1.87
C VAL A 87 2.96 -0.99 1.09
N TRP A 88 1.88 -1.34 1.77
CA TRP A 88 0.76 -2.11 1.24
C TRP A 88 -0.52 -1.29 1.43
N ASP A 89 -0.78 -0.40 0.47
CA ASP A 89 -1.91 0.51 0.57
C ASP A 89 -3.23 -0.26 0.49
N ASP A 90 -4.22 0.13 1.29
CA ASP A 90 -5.50 -0.57 1.41
C ASP A 90 -6.43 -0.34 0.19
N ASP A 91 -6.01 0.49 -0.77
CA ASP A 91 -6.71 0.81 -2.01
C ASP A 91 -5.93 0.45 -3.28
N ASP A 92 -4.73 -0.14 -3.15
CA ASP A 92 -3.92 -0.61 -4.28
C ASP A 92 -3.99 -2.14 -4.44
N VAL A 93 -3.51 -2.64 -5.59
CA VAL A 93 -3.52 -4.07 -5.92
C VAL A 93 -2.11 -4.54 -6.28
N ALA A 94 -1.67 -5.63 -5.67
CA ALA A 94 -0.41 -6.29 -6.00
C ALA A 94 -0.65 -7.63 -6.70
N MET A 95 0.12 -7.92 -7.76
CA MET A 95 0.13 -9.20 -8.46
C MET A 95 0.89 -10.24 -7.65
N SER A 96 0.69 -11.52 -7.95
CA SER A 96 1.26 -12.65 -7.18
C SER A 96 2.79 -12.66 -7.11
N ASN A 97 3.48 -12.05 -8.06
CA ASN A 97 4.94 -11.97 -8.17
C ASN A 97 5.56 -10.78 -7.40
N HIS A 98 4.77 -9.94 -6.70
CA HIS A 98 5.28 -8.68 -6.16
C HIS A 98 6.34 -8.87 -5.07
N LEU A 99 6.10 -9.74 -4.07
CA LEU A 99 7.08 -10.00 -3.01
C LEU A 99 8.36 -10.66 -3.54
N MET A 100 8.23 -11.52 -4.57
CA MET A 100 9.40 -12.10 -5.22
C MET A 100 10.19 -11.03 -6.00
N ASN A 101 9.53 -10.09 -6.65
CA ASN A 101 10.19 -8.95 -7.31
C ASN A 101 10.95 -8.08 -6.29
N ILE A 102 10.38 -7.85 -5.09
CA ILE A 102 11.10 -7.17 -4.01
C ILE A 102 12.40 -7.93 -3.69
N ALA A 103 12.33 -9.22 -3.42
CA ALA A 103 13.49 -10.03 -3.05
C ALA A 103 14.56 -10.08 -4.14
N ASN A 104 14.16 -10.09 -5.42
CA ASN A 104 15.07 -10.10 -6.57
C ASN A 104 15.83 -8.78 -6.75
N HIS A 105 15.21 -7.65 -6.41
CA HIS A 105 15.82 -6.33 -6.53
C HIS A 105 16.55 -5.88 -5.26
N TRP A 106 16.26 -6.52 -4.11
CA TRP A 106 16.89 -6.18 -2.83
C TRP A 106 18.34 -6.68 -2.76
N LYS A 107 19.26 -5.78 -2.39
CA LYS A 107 20.67 -6.07 -2.13
C LYS A 107 21.04 -5.63 -0.71
N ASP A 108 22.19 -6.10 -0.23
CA ASP A 108 22.61 -5.87 1.14
C ASP A 108 22.84 -4.37 1.48
N ASP A 109 23.14 -3.54 0.47
CA ASP A 109 23.32 -2.10 0.58
C ASP A 109 22.05 -1.28 0.22
N THR A 110 20.93 -1.95 -0.06
CA THR A 110 19.68 -1.28 -0.41
C THR A 110 18.99 -0.74 0.84
N ASN A 111 18.58 0.51 0.82
CA ASN A 111 17.76 1.13 1.84
C ASN A 111 16.30 1.32 1.39
N ILE A 112 16.07 1.51 0.08
CA ILE A 112 14.74 1.71 -0.48
C ILE A 112 14.66 1.24 -1.94
N ILE A 113 13.50 0.68 -2.33
CA ILE A 113 13.14 0.35 -3.71
C ILE A 113 11.95 1.22 -4.14
N HIS A 114 12.08 1.83 -5.32
CA HIS A 114 11.01 2.45 -6.09
C HIS A 114 10.71 1.64 -7.35
N TRP A 115 9.45 1.61 -7.75
CA TRP A 115 9.02 0.90 -8.95
C TRP A 115 8.97 1.83 -10.15
N GLU A 116 9.87 1.62 -11.14
CA GLU A 116 9.79 2.26 -12.45
C GLU A 116 8.80 1.56 -13.39
N THR A 117 8.39 0.34 -13.04
CA THR A 117 7.41 -0.45 -13.77
C THR A 117 6.24 -0.80 -12.85
N GLY A 118 5.32 0.13 -12.72
CA GLY A 118 4.05 -0.06 -12.04
C GLY A 118 2.89 0.27 -12.97
N VAL A 119 1.72 -0.25 -12.70
CA VAL A 119 0.50 -0.02 -13.48
C VAL A 119 -0.24 1.18 -12.91
N PHE A 120 -0.42 2.19 -13.72
CA PHE A 120 -1.30 3.31 -13.38
C PHE A 120 -2.71 2.99 -13.87
N TYR A 121 -3.59 2.70 -12.92
CA TYR A 121 -4.97 2.31 -13.19
C TYR A 121 -5.92 3.46 -12.84
N ASN A 122 -6.69 3.91 -13.82
CA ASN A 122 -7.79 4.86 -13.63
C ASN A 122 -9.07 4.22 -14.14
N GLU A 123 -9.96 3.86 -13.22
CA GLU A 123 -11.15 3.08 -13.51
C GLU A 123 -11.92 3.59 -14.74
N PRO A 124 -12.26 2.72 -15.68
CA PRO A 124 -12.10 1.25 -15.69
C PRO A 124 -10.85 0.73 -16.43
N ASN A 125 -9.83 1.55 -16.68
CA ASN A 125 -8.77 1.23 -17.62
C ASN A 125 -7.37 1.34 -17.00
N ILE A 126 -6.43 0.51 -17.51
CA ILE A 126 -5.00 0.78 -17.38
C ILE A 126 -4.67 1.96 -18.31
N THR A 127 -4.11 3.04 -17.75
CA THR A 127 -3.75 4.23 -18.53
C THR A 127 -2.29 4.23 -18.93
N SER A 128 -1.43 3.67 -18.11
CA SER A 128 0.01 3.55 -18.41
C SER A 128 0.68 2.49 -17.54
N ILE A 129 1.85 2.03 -17.99
CA ILE A 129 2.82 1.30 -17.17
C ILE A 129 4.06 2.20 -17.08
N THR A 130 4.34 2.69 -15.88
CA THR A 130 5.38 3.68 -15.60
C THR A 130 5.73 3.67 -14.11
N GLY A 131 6.60 4.58 -13.67
CA GLY A 131 6.86 4.77 -12.25
C GLY A 131 5.62 5.25 -11.50
N VAL A 132 5.34 4.63 -10.36
CA VAL A 132 4.17 4.91 -9.50
C VAL A 132 4.51 5.78 -8.27
N GLY A 133 5.62 6.48 -8.32
CA GLY A 133 6.06 7.39 -7.25
C GLY A 133 6.36 6.65 -5.95
N ASN A 134 5.70 7.05 -4.88
CA ASN A 134 5.86 6.46 -3.55
C ASN A 134 4.86 5.33 -3.26
N SER A 135 3.99 4.97 -4.21
CA SER A 135 3.07 3.85 -4.05
C SER A 135 3.82 2.52 -4.10
N GLY A 136 3.52 1.61 -3.17
CA GLY A 136 4.14 0.29 -3.10
C GLY A 136 5.64 0.26 -2.84
N ILE A 137 6.24 1.35 -2.34
CA ILE A 137 7.68 1.38 -2.02
C ILE A 137 8.04 0.37 -0.94
N VAL A 138 9.31 -0.03 -0.97
CA VAL A 138 9.87 -0.94 0.03
C VAL A 138 11.14 -0.34 0.60
N TYR A 139 11.29 -0.38 1.92
CA TYR A 139 12.49 0.11 2.61
C TYR A 139 12.91 -0.81 3.76
N SER A 140 14.16 -0.72 4.16
CA SER A 140 14.62 -1.48 5.33
C SER A 140 14.09 -0.84 6.63
N LYS A 141 13.74 -1.70 7.60
CA LYS A 141 13.36 -1.22 8.93
C LYS A 141 14.50 -0.46 9.61
N ASP A 142 15.76 -0.87 9.37
CA ASP A 142 16.96 -0.14 9.80
C ASP A 142 17.00 1.29 9.24
N ALA A 143 16.73 1.46 7.94
CA ALA A 143 16.69 2.80 7.35
C ALA A 143 15.61 3.68 7.98
N TRP A 144 14.42 3.12 8.24
CA TRP A 144 13.33 3.83 8.92
C TRP A 144 13.74 4.25 10.36
N GLU A 145 14.44 3.40 11.10
CA GLU A 145 14.94 3.76 12.43
C GLU A 145 16.01 4.86 12.36
N ARG A 146 16.96 4.75 11.42
CA ARG A 146 18.08 5.71 11.24
C ARG A 146 17.62 7.11 10.85
N ILE A 147 16.52 7.24 10.12
CA ILE A 147 15.96 8.57 9.77
C ILE A 147 15.08 9.16 10.86
N GLY A 148 14.92 8.48 12.00
CA GLY A 148 14.09 8.92 13.12
C GLY A 148 12.61 8.61 12.93
N ARG A 149 12.27 7.55 12.17
CA ARG A 149 10.91 7.03 11.91
C ARG A 149 10.12 7.86 10.90
N SER A 150 8.86 7.47 10.65
CA SER A 150 7.95 8.21 9.78
C SER A 150 7.67 9.59 10.36
N PRO A 151 7.69 10.64 9.51
CA PRO A 151 7.44 12.00 9.97
C PRO A 151 6.02 12.13 10.53
N LEU A 152 5.87 12.92 11.60
CA LEU A 152 4.57 13.16 12.23
C LEU A 152 3.80 14.24 11.44
N GLU A 153 3.39 13.87 10.24
CA GLU A 153 2.74 14.73 9.24
C GLU A 153 1.45 14.08 8.75
N ASN A 154 0.51 14.89 8.29
CA ASN A 154 -0.76 14.46 7.71
C ASN A 154 -0.76 14.51 6.19
N ALA A 155 0.19 15.21 5.59
CA ALA A 155 0.31 15.38 4.15
C ALA A 155 1.79 15.42 3.75
N GLY A 156 2.15 14.73 2.67
CA GLY A 156 3.52 14.70 2.18
C GLY A 156 4.49 13.89 3.06
N GLY A 157 3.99 13.21 4.09
CA GLY A 157 4.81 12.40 4.99
C GLY A 157 5.55 11.28 4.25
N ASP A 158 4.94 10.71 3.22
CA ASP A 158 5.52 9.74 2.31
C ASP A 158 6.74 10.31 1.55
N MET A 159 6.62 11.54 1.03
CA MET A 159 7.73 12.24 0.37
C MET A 159 8.84 12.59 1.36
N THR A 160 8.49 13.06 2.55
CA THR A 160 9.46 13.39 3.61
C THR A 160 10.22 12.14 4.04
N LEU A 161 9.52 11.02 4.29
CA LEU A 161 10.12 9.72 4.60
C LEU A 161 11.11 9.28 3.52
N THR A 162 10.64 9.27 2.27
CA THR A 162 11.40 8.85 1.09
C THR A 162 12.67 9.70 0.93
N ASN A 163 12.55 11.03 1.02
CA ASN A 163 13.69 11.94 0.90
C ASN A 163 14.72 11.72 2.01
N ARG A 164 14.28 11.45 3.24
CA ARG A 164 15.18 11.14 4.36
C ARG A 164 15.92 9.81 4.14
N ILE A 165 15.24 8.77 3.63
CA ILE A 165 15.88 7.49 3.31
C ILE A 165 16.84 7.66 2.12
N HIS A 166 16.48 8.43 1.10
CA HIS A 166 17.36 8.74 -0.04
C HIS A 166 18.68 9.37 0.41
N ALA A 167 18.64 10.23 1.42
CA ALA A 167 19.85 10.83 1.98
C ALA A 167 20.82 9.82 2.62
N LEU A 168 20.34 8.60 2.96
CA LEU A 168 21.20 7.50 3.42
C LEU A 168 21.91 6.77 2.26
N GLY A 169 21.49 7.00 1.01
CA GLY A 169 21.92 6.20 -0.16
C GLY A 169 21.20 4.86 -0.28
N GLY A 170 21.76 3.94 -1.08
CA GLY A 170 21.17 2.61 -1.26
C GLY A 170 19.78 2.63 -1.91
N VAL A 171 19.58 3.51 -2.88
CA VAL A 171 18.32 3.65 -3.64
C VAL A 171 18.34 2.75 -4.85
N VAL A 172 17.30 1.94 -5.01
CA VAL A 172 17.08 1.09 -6.19
C VAL A 172 15.82 1.55 -6.92
N ASN A 173 15.96 1.87 -8.21
CA ASN A 173 14.82 2.07 -9.10
C ASN A 173 14.60 0.78 -9.87
N ALA A 174 13.63 -0.01 -9.43
CA ALA A 174 13.36 -1.34 -9.98
C ALA A 174 12.57 -1.22 -11.29
N LYS A 175 13.18 -1.69 -12.37
CA LYS A 175 12.58 -1.71 -13.71
C LYS A 175 12.43 -3.15 -14.18
N MET A 176 11.25 -3.48 -14.66
CA MET A 176 10.88 -4.79 -15.18
C MET A 176 10.24 -4.65 -16.56
N PRO A 177 10.14 -5.74 -17.36
CA PRO A 177 9.25 -5.76 -18.52
C PRO A 177 7.81 -5.40 -18.11
N ASP A 178 7.07 -4.72 -18.98
CA ASP A 178 5.68 -4.32 -18.72
C ASP A 178 4.79 -5.52 -18.31
N SER A 179 5.07 -6.71 -18.87
CA SER A 179 4.36 -7.97 -18.55
C SER A 179 4.62 -8.49 -17.13
N GLU A 180 5.64 -7.98 -16.46
CA GLU A 180 6.02 -8.36 -15.10
C GLU A 180 5.69 -7.27 -14.07
N ALA A 181 5.01 -6.19 -14.51
CA ALA A 181 4.52 -5.16 -13.61
C ALA A 181 3.68 -5.80 -12.50
N SER A 182 4.04 -5.52 -11.26
CA SER A 182 3.48 -6.23 -10.11
C SER A 182 2.69 -5.37 -9.14
N TRP A 183 2.65 -4.05 -9.36
CA TRP A 183 1.91 -3.12 -8.52
C TRP A 183 0.97 -2.28 -9.35
N PHE A 184 -0.32 -2.27 -8.98
CA PHE A 184 -1.36 -1.42 -9.54
C PHE A 184 -1.62 -0.27 -8.59
N TYR A 185 -1.22 0.93 -9.01
CA TYR A 185 -1.59 2.16 -8.36
C TYR A 185 -2.99 2.58 -8.82
N MET A 186 -3.94 2.49 -7.89
CA MET A 186 -5.36 2.70 -8.17
C MET A 186 -5.68 4.19 -8.04
N TRP A 187 -5.88 4.87 -9.19
CA TRP A 187 -6.16 6.30 -9.24
C TRP A 187 -7.66 6.59 -9.42
N GLY A 188 -8.14 7.60 -8.71
CA GLY A 188 -9.53 8.07 -8.84
C GLY A 188 -10.56 7.25 -8.05
N GLY A 189 -11.80 7.72 -8.03
CA GLY A 189 -13.04 7.10 -7.54
C GLY A 189 -13.08 6.42 -6.17
N ARG A 190 -12.15 5.52 -5.89
CA ARG A 190 -12.15 4.65 -4.70
C ARG A 190 -11.08 5.00 -3.68
N GLY A 191 -10.00 5.65 -4.12
CA GLY A 191 -8.91 6.07 -3.25
C GLY A 191 -9.09 7.50 -2.76
N TYR A 192 -8.69 7.76 -1.51
CA TYR A 192 -8.60 9.12 -1.00
C TYR A 192 -7.23 9.70 -1.36
N HIS A 193 -7.07 10.11 -2.62
CA HIS A 193 -5.84 10.73 -3.07
C HIS A 193 -5.87 12.24 -2.85
N GLN A 194 -4.93 12.75 -2.07
CA GLN A 194 -4.79 14.17 -1.83
C GLN A 194 -4.58 14.95 -3.13
N SER A 195 -3.74 14.43 -4.02
CA SER A 195 -3.45 15.02 -5.32
C SER A 195 -4.65 15.05 -6.27
N GLY A 196 -5.58 14.09 -6.16
CA GLY A 196 -6.83 14.06 -6.97
C GLY A 196 -7.90 15.03 -6.52
N MET A 197 -7.78 15.58 -5.32
CA MET A 197 -8.77 16.49 -4.72
C MET A 197 -8.44 17.98 -4.93
N GLY A 198 -7.38 18.31 -5.68
CA GLY A 198 -6.97 19.70 -5.93
C GLY A 198 -6.64 20.47 -4.65
N THR A 199 -5.83 19.88 -3.79
CA THR A 199 -5.67 20.32 -2.40
C THR A 199 -4.42 21.11 -2.11
N ASP A 200 -3.83 21.79 -3.06
CA ASP A 200 -2.74 22.75 -2.83
C ASP A 200 -3.22 24.02 -2.07
N ASP A 201 -4.46 24.00 -1.59
CA ASP A 201 -5.06 25.08 -0.85
C ASP A 201 -4.83 24.89 0.65
N GLU A 202 -3.82 25.58 1.19
CA GLU A 202 -3.48 25.62 2.62
C GLU A 202 -4.64 26.07 3.53
N SER A 203 -5.69 26.66 2.95
CA SER A 203 -6.89 27.09 3.68
C SER A 203 -7.85 25.93 4.01
N LYS A 204 -7.64 24.73 3.44
CA LYS A 204 -8.53 23.60 3.67
C LYS A 204 -8.21 22.85 4.96
N PRO A 205 -9.23 22.37 5.68
CA PRO A 205 -9.02 21.67 6.94
C PRO A 205 -8.16 20.42 6.74
N ASN A 206 -7.52 20.01 7.85
CA ASN A 206 -6.67 18.84 8.00
C ASN A 206 -7.19 17.64 7.18
N ILE A 207 -6.31 16.98 6.41
CA ILE A 207 -6.63 15.87 5.53
C ILE A 207 -7.32 14.71 6.27
N ILE A 208 -6.93 14.42 7.51
CA ILE A 208 -7.58 13.41 8.36
C ILE A 208 -9.03 13.78 8.62
N GLN A 209 -9.29 15.03 8.95
CA GLN A 209 -10.67 15.49 9.20
C GLN A 209 -11.53 15.32 7.93
N ARG A 210 -11.04 15.74 6.77
CA ARG A 210 -11.76 15.60 5.50
C ARG A 210 -11.99 14.14 5.12
N HIS A 211 -11.00 13.29 5.34
CA HIS A 211 -11.15 11.84 5.13
C HIS A 211 -12.20 11.26 6.08
N SER A 212 -12.15 11.62 7.35
CA SER A 212 -13.16 11.20 8.34
C SER A 212 -14.57 11.67 7.96
N GLU A 213 -14.73 12.92 7.55
CA GLU A 213 -16.01 13.49 7.09
C GLU A 213 -16.53 12.77 5.84
N TRP A 214 -15.64 12.45 4.90
CA TRP A 214 -16.00 11.68 3.70
C TRP A 214 -16.47 10.27 4.08
N ILE A 215 -15.72 9.52 4.88
CA ILE A 215 -16.11 8.18 5.36
C ILE A 215 -17.44 8.24 6.12
N GLU A 216 -17.65 9.23 6.99
CA GLU A 216 -18.92 9.41 7.68
C GLU A 216 -20.08 9.69 6.72
N SER A 217 -19.84 10.45 5.65
CA SER A 217 -20.85 10.69 4.62
C SER A 217 -21.25 9.41 3.89
N LEU A 218 -20.30 8.53 3.60
CA LEU A 218 -20.54 7.21 3.00
C LEU A 218 -21.26 6.28 3.99
N ARG A 219 -20.88 6.32 5.26
CA ARG A 219 -21.55 5.55 6.31
C ARG A 219 -23.03 5.92 6.44
N VAL A 220 -23.34 7.21 6.42
CA VAL A 220 -24.75 7.68 6.47
C VAL A 220 -25.55 7.19 5.27
N LYS A 221 -24.91 7.03 4.11
CA LYS A 221 -25.54 6.45 2.91
C LYS A 221 -25.64 4.92 2.95
N GLY A 222 -25.07 4.27 3.97
CA GLY A 222 -25.01 2.81 4.08
C GLY A 222 -23.92 2.13 3.24
N GLU A 223 -22.99 2.92 2.68
CA GLU A 223 -21.90 2.41 1.84
C GLU A 223 -20.68 1.94 2.66
N VAL A 224 -20.55 2.41 3.91
CA VAL A 224 -19.50 1.97 4.85
C VAL A 224 -20.12 1.16 5.98
N PRO A 225 -19.84 -0.14 6.07
CA PRO A 225 -20.36 -1.00 7.14
C PRO A 225 -19.74 -0.66 8.49
N THR A 226 -20.44 -0.97 9.59
CA THR A 226 -19.97 -0.77 10.96
C THR A 226 -20.19 -2.03 11.81
N GLY A 227 -19.53 -2.11 12.97
CA GLY A 227 -19.58 -3.28 13.86
C GLY A 227 -18.54 -4.33 13.49
N ASP A 228 -18.82 -5.58 13.78
CA ASP A 228 -17.95 -6.71 13.48
C ASP A 228 -18.02 -7.05 11.98
N ILE A 229 -16.90 -6.91 11.28
CA ILE A 229 -16.80 -7.09 9.83
C ILE A 229 -15.88 -8.28 9.53
N HIS A 230 -16.45 -9.37 9.07
CA HIS A 230 -15.68 -10.52 8.57
C HIS A 230 -15.20 -10.24 7.15
N LEU A 231 -13.88 -10.10 6.99
CA LEU A 231 -13.28 -9.83 5.69
C LEU A 231 -13.36 -11.07 4.78
N VAL A 232 -13.77 -10.86 3.54
CA VAL A 232 -13.80 -11.89 2.48
C VAL A 232 -12.90 -11.44 1.35
N PRO A 233 -11.62 -11.86 1.34
CA PRO A 233 -10.64 -11.39 0.36
C PRO A 233 -11.01 -11.82 -1.05
N ALA A 234 -11.10 -10.86 -1.95
CA ALA A 234 -11.35 -11.12 -3.37
C ALA A 234 -10.99 -9.90 -4.21
N TRP A 235 -10.45 -10.10 -5.41
CA TRP A 235 -10.40 -9.06 -6.41
C TRP A 235 -11.79 -8.85 -7.03
N GLN A 236 -12.17 -7.61 -7.22
CA GLN A 236 -13.43 -7.25 -7.90
C GLN A 236 -13.30 -7.28 -9.42
N LYS A 237 -12.06 -7.30 -9.92
CA LYS A 237 -11.75 -7.30 -11.35
C LYS A 237 -10.65 -8.31 -11.66
N PRO A 238 -10.58 -8.82 -12.90
CA PRO A 238 -9.52 -9.73 -13.33
C PRO A 238 -8.25 -8.95 -13.73
N TYR A 239 -7.54 -8.38 -12.74
CA TYR A 239 -6.38 -7.51 -12.96
C TYR A 239 -5.27 -8.17 -13.78
N ASP A 240 -5.04 -9.47 -13.59
CA ASP A 240 -4.12 -10.30 -14.37
C ASP A 240 -4.43 -10.25 -15.87
N LYS A 241 -5.67 -10.52 -16.24
CA LYS A 241 -6.13 -10.47 -17.64
C LYS A 241 -6.12 -9.05 -18.21
N MET A 242 -6.40 -8.06 -17.37
CA MET A 242 -6.36 -6.66 -17.79
C MET A 242 -4.94 -6.25 -18.16
N LEU A 243 -3.94 -6.64 -17.35
CA LEU A 243 -2.52 -6.39 -17.63
C LEU A 243 -2.08 -7.10 -18.90
N GLU A 244 -2.39 -8.41 -19.04
CA GLU A 244 -2.06 -9.18 -20.23
C GLU A 244 -2.61 -8.55 -21.51
N ASN A 245 -3.87 -8.13 -21.49
CA ASN A 245 -4.52 -7.51 -22.65
C ASN A 245 -3.89 -6.15 -22.98
N TYR A 246 -3.57 -5.34 -21.97
CA TYR A 246 -2.92 -4.05 -22.18
C TYR A 246 -1.55 -4.22 -22.85
N VAL A 247 -0.73 -5.14 -22.35
CA VAL A 247 0.61 -5.40 -22.90
C VAL A 247 0.55 -5.94 -24.32
N LYS A 248 -0.37 -6.88 -24.62
CA LYS A 248 -0.60 -7.39 -25.98
C LYS A 248 -0.98 -6.29 -26.96
N ASN A 249 -1.92 -5.42 -26.57
CA ASN A 249 -2.37 -4.31 -27.42
C ASN A 249 -1.24 -3.31 -27.68
N LYS A 250 -0.44 -2.97 -26.65
CA LYS A 250 0.71 -2.08 -26.79
C LYS A 250 1.77 -2.64 -27.76
N SER A 251 2.02 -3.95 -27.70
CA SER A 251 2.97 -4.62 -28.60
C SER A 251 2.48 -4.72 -30.06
N SER A 252 1.19 -4.58 -30.31
CA SER A 252 0.60 -4.64 -31.67
C SER A 252 0.63 -3.28 -32.39
N ILE A 253 0.94 -2.20 -31.67
CA ILE A 253 0.94 -0.83 -32.20
C ILE A 253 2.39 -0.39 -32.55
N ASN A 254 3.40 -1.07 -32.02
CA ASN A 254 4.84 -0.85 -32.31
C ASN A 254 5.34 -1.85 -33.36
#